data_216e2e7261b9149452306c267cae9771
#
_entry.id   216e2e7261b9149452306c267cae9771
#
_cell.length_a   1.000
_cell.length_b   1.000
_cell.length_c   1.000
_cell.angle_alpha   90.00
_cell.angle_beta   90.00
_cell.angle_gamma   90.00
#
_symmetry.space_group_name_H-M   'P 1'
#
loop_
_entity.id
_entity.type
_entity.pdbx_description
1 polymer ?
#
loop_
_entity_poly.entity_id
_entity_poly.type
_entity_poly.pdbx_seq_one_letter_code
_entity_poly.pdbx_strand_id
1 'polypeptide(L)'
;MTPPVDAPSLPDADRAVEYLEEISNELRGCAILSDGGEVLAASGEREGWGEAGRELIAAADAAGGEPVSHAHVATGDGEAFCVREGGYVAVAVTERFTLASLMIFDIRIVLRRLAAAGAGP
;
A
#
# COMPACT_ATOMS: atom_id res chain seq x y z
N MET A 1 -0.52 -24.23 -11.92
CA MET A 1 -0.81 -23.16 -12.88
C MET A 1 0.41 -22.26 -13.04
N THR A 2 0.79 -22.01 -14.28
CA THR A 2 1.93 -21.14 -14.55
C THR A 2 1.49 -19.68 -14.43
N PRO A 3 2.20 -18.85 -13.67
CA PRO A 3 1.86 -17.43 -13.59
C PRO A 3 2.07 -16.76 -14.94
N PRO A 4 1.40 -15.65 -15.23
CA PRO A 4 1.61 -14.91 -16.47
C PRO A 4 3.08 -14.56 -16.63
N VAL A 5 3.64 -14.77 -17.82
CA VAL A 5 5.06 -14.54 -18.10
C VAL A 5 5.45 -13.06 -17.96
N ASP A 6 4.47 -12.18 -18.13
CA ASP A 6 4.68 -10.73 -18.03
C ASP A 6 4.41 -10.17 -16.62
N ALA A 7 4.03 -11.05 -15.67
CA ALA A 7 3.83 -10.61 -14.29
C ALA A 7 5.18 -10.24 -13.67
N PRO A 8 5.35 -9.01 -13.18
CA PRO A 8 6.63 -8.60 -12.62
C PRO A 8 6.94 -9.32 -11.32
N SER A 9 8.22 -9.57 -11.09
CA SER A 9 8.70 -10.03 -9.79
C SER A 9 8.75 -8.84 -8.85
N LEU A 10 8.27 -9.01 -7.61
CA LEU A 10 8.34 -8.00 -6.57
C LEU A 10 9.16 -8.53 -5.41
N PRO A 11 10.51 -8.59 -5.57
CA PRO A 11 11.37 -9.24 -4.59
C PRO A 11 11.51 -8.47 -3.28
N ASP A 12 11.29 -7.15 -3.32
CA ASP A 12 11.42 -6.30 -2.14
C ASP A 12 10.42 -5.14 -2.19
N ALA A 13 10.35 -4.40 -1.09
CA ALA A 13 9.40 -3.30 -0.95
C ALA A 13 9.71 -2.14 -1.90
N ASP A 14 10.99 -1.89 -2.20
CA ASP A 14 11.35 -0.82 -3.13
C ASP A 14 10.79 -1.10 -4.53
N ARG A 15 10.93 -2.32 -5.01
CA ARG A 15 10.37 -2.70 -6.31
C ARG A 15 8.85 -2.67 -6.30
N ALA A 16 8.24 -3.02 -5.17
CA ALA A 16 6.78 -2.96 -5.04
C ALA A 16 6.26 -1.53 -5.15
N VAL A 17 6.94 -0.56 -4.51
CA VAL A 17 6.60 0.86 -4.63
C VAL A 17 6.72 1.33 -6.08
N GLU A 18 7.82 0.99 -6.74
CA GLU A 18 8.03 1.32 -8.16
C GLU A 18 6.90 0.78 -9.03
N TYR A 19 6.52 -0.47 -8.80
CA TYR A 19 5.46 -1.10 -9.57
C TYR A 19 4.11 -0.41 -9.38
N LEU A 20 3.78 -0.02 -8.14
CA LEU A 20 2.55 0.75 -7.89
C LEU A 20 2.54 2.06 -8.68
N GLU A 21 3.69 2.74 -8.74
CA GLU A 21 3.83 3.97 -9.50
C GLU A 21 3.65 3.74 -11.01
N GLU A 22 4.10 2.58 -11.51
CA GLU A 22 3.97 2.22 -12.91
C GLU A 22 2.52 1.94 -13.31
N ILE A 23 1.74 1.29 -12.44
CA ILE A 23 0.38 0.85 -12.79
C ILE A 23 -0.71 1.85 -12.43
N SER A 24 -0.40 2.89 -11.66
CA SER A 24 -1.39 3.87 -11.24
C SER A 24 -0.98 5.29 -11.59
N ASN A 25 -1.68 5.87 -12.56
CA ASN A 25 -1.44 7.26 -13.00
C ASN A 25 -1.95 8.28 -11.98
N GLU A 26 -2.87 7.89 -11.11
CA GLU A 26 -3.45 8.77 -10.10
C GLU A 26 -2.61 8.85 -8.84
N LEU A 27 -1.60 8.00 -8.71
CA LEU A 27 -0.80 7.92 -7.49
C LEU A 27 0.13 9.12 -7.36
N ARG A 28 0.02 9.84 -6.22
CA ARG A 28 0.91 10.96 -5.89
C ARG A 28 2.08 10.51 -5.03
N GLY A 29 1.87 9.49 -4.24
CA GLY A 29 2.90 8.94 -3.38
C GLY A 29 2.40 7.71 -2.65
N CYS A 30 3.33 6.88 -2.20
CA CYS A 30 2.98 5.69 -1.44
C CYS A 30 4.14 5.22 -0.58
N ALA A 31 3.82 4.37 0.38
CA ALA A 31 4.81 3.74 1.24
C ALA A 31 4.35 2.34 1.58
N ILE A 32 5.30 1.44 1.79
CA ILE A 32 5.06 0.10 2.30
C ILE A 32 5.74 -0.02 3.65
N LEU A 33 4.97 -0.43 4.65
CA LEU A 33 5.43 -0.58 6.01
C LEU A 33 5.36 -2.04 6.43
N SER A 34 6.18 -2.41 7.40
CA SER A 34 6.02 -3.70 8.07
C SER A 34 4.74 -3.68 8.91
N ASP A 35 4.31 -4.83 9.37
CA ASP A 35 3.15 -4.95 10.25
C ASP A 35 3.36 -4.17 11.56
N GLY A 36 4.61 -4.00 11.99
CA GLY A 36 4.97 -3.20 13.16
C GLY A 36 5.07 -1.70 12.91
N GLY A 37 4.85 -1.23 11.68
CA GLY A 37 4.83 0.19 11.35
C GLY A 37 6.17 0.76 10.88
N GLU A 38 7.17 -0.06 10.64
CA GLU A 38 8.45 0.38 10.11
C GLU A 38 8.35 0.62 8.60
N VAL A 39 8.85 1.76 8.12
CA VAL A 39 8.84 2.08 6.68
C VAL A 39 9.91 1.25 5.98
N LEU A 40 9.46 0.39 5.08
CA LEU A 40 10.35 -0.48 4.29
C LEU A 40 10.73 0.18 2.98
N ALA A 41 9.80 0.90 2.36
CA ALA A 41 10.05 1.64 1.12
C ALA A 41 9.01 2.75 0.99
N ALA A 42 9.37 3.82 0.29
CA ALA A 42 8.46 4.92 0.06
C ALA A 42 8.87 5.71 -1.18
N SER A 43 7.90 6.34 -1.82
CA SER A 43 8.17 7.36 -2.81
C SER A 43 8.34 8.69 -2.08
N GLY A 44 9.40 9.44 -2.40
CA GLY A 44 9.69 10.70 -1.73
C GLY A 44 10.32 10.51 -0.35
N GLU A 45 9.96 11.36 0.61
CA GLU A 45 10.57 11.34 1.95
C GLU A 45 9.99 10.23 2.81
N ARG A 46 10.84 9.29 3.19
CA ARG A 46 10.45 8.09 3.93
C ARG A 46 9.91 8.40 5.33
N GLU A 47 10.47 9.39 6.01
CA GLU A 47 10.09 9.71 7.39
C GLU A 47 8.65 10.21 7.51
N GLY A 48 8.26 11.10 6.62
CA GLY A 48 6.92 11.64 6.60
C GLY A 48 5.86 10.57 6.38
N TRP A 49 6.13 9.62 5.50
CA TRP A 49 5.21 8.54 5.22
C TRP A 49 5.03 7.59 6.40
N GLY A 50 6.11 7.28 7.11
CA GLY A 50 6.05 6.37 8.24
C GLY A 50 5.12 6.86 9.33
N GLU A 51 5.24 8.13 9.70
CA GLU A 51 4.40 8.73 10.72
C GLU A 51 2.94 8.82 10.26
N ALA A 52 2.72 9.31 9.06
CA ALA A 52 1.37 9.44 8.50
C ALA A 52 0.68 8.09 8.40
N GLY A 53 1.39 7.07 7.95
CA GLY A 53 0.86 5.71 7.84
C GLY A 53 0.47 5.12 9.19
N ARG A 54 1.31 5.29 10.19
CA ARG A 54 1.01 4.81 11.54
C ARG A 54 -0.21 5.51 12.13
N GLU A 55 -0.33 6.80 11.95
CA GLU A 55 -1.47 7.58 12.43
C GLU A 55 -2.77 7.15 11.75
N LEU A 56 -2.73 6.96 10.43
CA LEU A 56 -3.91 6.56 9.68
C LEU A 56 -4.40 5.18 10.10
N ILE A 57 -3.49 4.20 10.19
CA ILE A 57 -3.88 2.84 10.55
C ILE A 57 -4.37 2.76 12.00
N ALA A 58 -3.74 3.51 12.90
CA ALA A 58 -4.15 3.55 14.30
C ALA A 58 -5.55 4.16 14.45
N ALA A 59 -5.83 5.23 13.72
CA ALA A 59 -7.15 5.86 13.74
C ALA A 59 -8.22 4.92 13.18
N ALA A 60 -7.91 4.21 12.11
CA ALA A 60 -8.84 3.26 11.50
C ALA A 60 -9.12 2.09 12.43
N ASP A 61 -8.10 1.52 13.08
CA ASP A 61 -8.25 0.44 14.04
C ASP A 61 -9.10 0.87 15.23
N ALA A 62 -8.85 2.08 15.75
CA ALA A 62 -9.61 2.62 16.88
C ALA A 62 -11.09 2.82 16.52
N ALA A 63 -11.35 3.33 15.32
CA ALA A 63 -12.73 3.57 14.87
C ALA A 63 -13.50 2.26 14.66
N GLY A 64 -12.82 1.23 14.16
CA GLY A 64 -13.46 -0.07 13.91
C GLY A 64 -13.55 -0.97 15.14
N GLY A 65 -12.78 -0.69 16.18
CA GLY A 65 -12.74 -1.53 17.38
C GLY A 65 -11.93 -2.82 17.21
N GLU A 66 -11.39 -3.06 16.02
CA GLU A 66 -10.54 -4.21 15.70
C GLU A 66 -9.64 -3.83 14.52
N PRO A 67 -8.56 -4.60 14.26
CA PRO A 67 -7.69 -4.31 13.12
C PRO A 67 -8.47 -4.33 11.80
N VAL A 68 -8.33 -3.26 11.01
CA VAL A 68 -9.01 -3.15 9.72
C VAL A 68 -8.16 -3.72 8.60
N SER A 69 -8.80 -4.22 7.54
CA SER A 69 -8.09 -4.70 6.35
C SER A 69 -7.75 -3.56 5.40
N HIS A 70 -8.56 -2.53 5.36
CA HIS A 70 -8.28 -1.33 4.58
C HIS A 70 -9.07 -0.14 5.12
N ALA A 71 -8.59 1.05 4.78
CA ALA A 71 -9.26 2.31 5.08
C ALA A 71 -9.12 3.24 3.88
N HIS A 72 -10.12 4.09 3.67
CA HIS A 72 -10.12 5.05 2.58
C HIS A 72 -10.67 6.38 3.11
N VAL A 73 -9.93 7.45 2.85
CA VAL A 73 -10.34 8.81 3.24
C VAL A 73 -10.30 9.69 2.01
N ALA A 74 -11.41 10.37 1.72
CA ALA A 74 -11.49 11.31 0.61
C ALA A 74 -11.52 12.73 1.16
N THR A 75 -10.74 13.61 0.56
CA THR A 75 -10.68 15.03 0.91
C THR A 75 -10.89 15.90 -0.34
N GLY A 76 -10.94 17.22 -0.16
CA GLY A 76 -11.03 18.14 -1.29
C GLY A 76 -9.79 18.13 -2.18
N ASP A 77 -8.64 17.73 -1.66
CA ASP A 77 -7.36 17.75 -2.36
C ASP A 77 -6.95 16.41 -2.96
N GLY A 78 -7.53 15.31 -2.49
CA GLY A 78 -7.16 13.99 -2.96
C GLY A 78 -7.71 12.91 -2.04
N GLU A 79 -7.18 11.69 -2.19
CA GLU A 79 -7.66 10.56 -1.41
C GLU A 79 -6.47 9.81 -0.81
N ALA A 80 -6.68 9.22 0.36
CA ALA A 80 -5.68 8.42 1.04
C ALA A 80 -6.24 7.01 1.25
N PHE A 81 -5.40 6.03 0.99
CA PHE A 81 -5.73 4.61 1.13
C PHE A 81 -4.73 3.95 2.06
N CYS A 82 -5.21 3.05 2.89
CA CYS A 82 -4.37 2.21 3.72
C CYS A 82 -4.86 0.78 3.55
N VAL A 83 -3.97 -0.14 3.20
CA VAL A 83 -4.32 -1.54 2.96
C VAL A 83 -3.36 -2.44 3.75
N ARG A 84 -3.93 -3.39 4.46
CA ARG A 84 -3.19 -4.38 5.26
C ARG A 84 -3.33 -5.74 4.60
N GLU A 85 -2.22 -6.36 4.20
CA GLU A 85 -2.24 -7.66 3.52
C GLU A 85 -0.87 -8.34 3.63
N GLY A 86 -0.87 -9.63 3.92
CA GLY A 86 0.34 -10.45 3.86
C GLY A 86 1.45 -10.04 4.82
N GLY A 87 1.13 -9.43 5.95
CA GLY A 87 2.12 -8.96 6.92
C GLY A 87 2.68 -7.58 6.60
N TYR A 88 2.10 -6.89 5.62
CA TYR A 88 2.51 -5.54 5.22
C TYR A 88 1.35 -4.56 5.34
N VAL A 89 1.70 -3.29 5.43
CA VAL A 89 0.75 -2.19 5.36
C VAL A 89 1.20 -1.26 4.24
N ALA A 90 0.32 -0.93 3.32
CA ALA A 90 0.60 0.07 2.29
C ALA A 90 -0.26 1.30 2.52
N VAL A 91 0.34 2.46 2.35
CA VAL A 91 -0.34 3.75 2.41
C VAL A 91 -0.13 4.43 1.06
N ALA A 92 -1.21 4.92 0.46
CA ALA A 92 -1.13 5.59 -0.84
C ALA A 92 -1.95 6.87 -0.81
N VAL A 93 -1.43 7.91 -1.44
CA VAL A 93 -2.15 9.17 -1.64
C VAL A 93 -2.34 9.37 -3.14
N THR A 94 -3.56 9.67 -3.54
CA THR A 94 -3.93 9.75 -4.95
C THR A 94 -4.63 11.07 -5.27
N GLU A 95 -4.85 11.29 -6.57
CA GLU A 95 -5.70 12.38 -7.06
C GLU A 95 -7.15 12.16 -6.61
N ARG A 96 -7.94 13.24 -6.69
CA ARG A 96 -9.38 13.18 -6.39
C ARG A 96 -10.09 12.25 -7.38
N PHE A 97 -11.18 11.63 -6.90
CA PHE A 97 -12.04 10.79 -7.71
C PHE A 97 -11.36 9.52 -8.26
N THR A 98 -10.29 9.08 -7.60
CA THR A 98 -9.68 7.79 -7.90
C THR A 98 -10.70 6.69 -7.61
N LEU A 99 -10.76 5.69 -8.48
CA LEU A 99 -11.67 4.56 -8.28
C LEU A 99 -11.14 3.71 -7.10
N ALA A 100 -11.79 3.86 -5.95
CA ALA A 100 -11.33 3.28 -4.69
C ALA A 100 -11.20 1.76 -4.74
N SER A 101 -12.20 1.07 -5.30
CA SER A 101 -12.19 -0.39 -5.37
C SER A 101 -11.01 -0.91 -6.20
N LEU A 102 -10.68 -0.23 -7.28
CA LEU A 102 -9.56 -0.62 -8.13
C LEU A 102 -8.22 -0.35 -7.42
N MET A 103 -8.10 0.82 -6.78
CA MET A 103 -6.87 1.17 -6.05
C MET A 103 -6.59 0.17 -4.93
N ILE A 104 -7.59 -0.15 -4.13
CA ILE A 104 -7.48 -1.13 -3.04
C ILE A 104 -7.11 -2.51 -3.59
N PHE A 105 -7.74 -2.92 -4.70
CA PHE A 105 -7.45 -4.18 -5.35
C PHE A 105 -5.99 -4.24 -5.82
N ASP A 106 -5.53 -3.21 -6.51
CA ASP A 106 -4.16 -3.16 -7.03
C ASP A 106 -3.13 -3.21 -5.90
N ILE A 107 -3.33 -2.42 -4.84
CA ILE A 107 -2.45 -2.43 -3.68
C ILE A 107 -2.41 -3.82 -3.04
N ARG A 108 -3.56 -4.43 -2.87
CA ARG A 108 -3.65 -5.76 -2.25
C ARG A 108 -2.90 -6.82 -3.04
N ILE A 109 -3.01 -6.79 -4.38
CA ILE A 109 -2.26 -7.70 -5.24
C ILE A 109 -0.76 -7.49 -5.12
N VAL A 110 -0.32 -6.23 -5.08
CA VAL A 110 1.11 -5.91 -4.91
C VAL A 110 1.64 -6.46 -3.58
N LEU A 111 0.90 -6.25 -2.49
CA LEU A 111 1.32 -6.75 -1.18
C LEU A 111 1.35 -8.27 -1.12
N ARG A 112 0.41 -8.94 -1.79
CA ARG A 112 0.42 -10.41 -1.86
C ARG A 112 1.64 -10.93 -2.61
N ARG A 113 2.01 -10.29 -3.71
CA ARG A 113 3.21 -10.67 -4.47
C ARG A 113 4.48 -10.45 -3.66
N LEU A 114 4.53 -9.33 -2.94
CA LEU A 114 5.66 -9.04 -2.06
C LEU A 114 5.78 -10.09 -0.96
N ALA A 115 4.68 -10.45 -0.31
CA ALA A 115 4.65 -11.47 0.73
C ALA A 115 5.07 -12.84 0.20
N ALA A 116 4.62 -13.20 -1.01
CA ALA A 116 4.99 -14.47 -1.63
C ALA A 116 6.50 -14.54 -1.91
N ALA A 117 7.10 -13.44 -2.36
CA ALA A 117 8.54 -13.38 -2.61
C ALA A 117 9.34 -13.51 -1.31
N GLY A 118 8.87 -12.86 -0.23
CA GLY A 118 9.52 -12.93 1.08
C GLY A 118 9.36 -14.27 1.78
N ALA A 119 8.32 -15.05 1.43
CA ALA A 119 8.09 -16.36 2.02
C ALA A 119 9.17 -17.37 1.62
N GLY A 120 9.83 -17.14 0.49
CA GLY A 120 10.89 -18.00 0.00
C GLY A 120 10.40 -19.36 -0.49
N PRO A 121 11.29 -20.17 -0.98
CA PRO A 121 10.94 -21.55 -1.36
C PRO A 121 10.71 -22.42 -0.15
#